data_f79b3628d213132643fb017b37e2282d
#
_entry.id   f79b3628d213132643fb017b37e2282d
#
_cell.length_a   1.000
_cell.length_b   1.000
_cell.length_c   1.000
_cell.angle_alpha   90.00
_cell.angle_beta   90.00
_cell.angle_gamma   90.00
#
_symmetry.space_group_name_H-M   'P 1'
#
loop_
_entity.id
_entity.type
_entity.pdbx_description
1 polymer ?
#
loop_
_entity_poly.entity_id
_entity_poly.type
_entity_poly.pdbx_seq_one_letter_code
_entity_poly.pdbx_strand_id
1 'polypeptide(L)'
;RVAETFFTLPEETKHSYHRPESNGQRGFTEFGREHAKNNAQPDLKEFLQIGREGSESLPPNVWPSEPGEFREAIGGLYRQLERIGMALLGACSEHLGLETDHLPRLAEGSDSILRVIHYPPIEQSADSAARASAHQDINFITLLIQATEGGLELQAPDGDWVAIEAKPNQLIVDSCDMMANLTNGLFRSTMHRVVNPPDLARRRLSMPFFMHPTKDTDLTPLPACIERTSGEADFPSWTAGEFLAKR
;
A
#
# COMPACT_ATOMS: atom_id res chain seq x y z
N ARG A 1 -16.06 -10.59 3.16
CA ARG A 1 -16.51 -12.00 3.06
C ARG A 1 -15.52 -12.87 2.28
N VAL A 2 -15.31 -12.67 0.95
CA VAL A 2 -14.42 -13.56 0.16
C VAL A 2 -12.99 -13.62 0.71
N ALA A 3 -12.44 -12.50 1.15
CA ALA A 3 -11.13 -12.46 1.80
C ALA A 3 -11.12 -13.24 3.13
N GLU A 4 -12.16 -13.09 3.95
CA GLU A 4 -12.28 -13.86 5.20
C GLU A 4 -12.28 -15.36 4.93
N THR A 5 -13.09 -15.80 3.95
CA THR A 5 -13.16 -17.22 3.56
C THR A 5 -11.78 -17.71 3.10
N PHE A 6 -11.06 -16.93 2.26
CA PHE A 6 -9.71 -17.30 1.83
C PHE A 6 -8.76 -17.54 3.00
N PHE A 7 -8.70 -16.61 3.96
CA PHE A 7 -7.78 -16.73 5.10
C PHE A 7 -8.19 -17.79 6.13
N THR A 8 -9.39 -18.37 6.03
CA THR A 8 -9.79 -19.56 6.83
C THR A 8 -9.45 -20.90 6.16
N LEU A 9 -8.93 -20.88 4.94
CA LEU A 9 -8.46 -22.11 4.27
C LEU A 9 -7.28 -22.74 5.02
N PRO A 10 -7.08 -24.06 4.89
CA PRO A 10 -5.90 -24.72 5.45
C PRO A 10 -4.59 -24.06 5.00
N GLU A 11 -3.60 -24.03 5.87
CA GLU A 11 -2.28 -23.44 5.59
C GLU A 11 -1.67 -23.98 4.30
N GLU A 12 -1.70 -25.30 4.08
CA GLU A 12 -1.20 -25.94 2.87
C GLU A 12 -1.87 -25.40 1.61
N THR A 13 -3.19 -25.14 1.65
CA THR A 13 -3.93 -24.55 0.55
C THR A 13 -3.48 -23.11 0.30
N LYS A 14 -3.32 -22.28 1.33
CA LYS A 14 -2.84 -20.91 1.19
C LYS A 14 -1.40 -20.89 0.64
N HIS A 15 -0.52 -21.76 1.12
CA HIS A 15 0.86 -21.89 0.63
C HIS A 15 0.95 -22.29 -0.84
N SER A 16 -0.03 -23.01 -1.39
CA SER A 16 -0.06 -23.34 -2.83
C SER A 16 -0.12 -22.09 -3.73
N TYR A 17 -0.54 -20.95 -3.19
CA TYR A 17 -0.58 -19.64 -3.85
C TYR A 17 0.67 -18.79 -3.65
N HIS A 18 1.68 -19.27 -2.93
CA HIS A 18 2.97 -18.61 -2.80
C HIS A 18 3.74 -18.59 -4.13
N ARG A 19 4.38 -17.46 -4.46
CA ARG A 19 5.14 -17.26 -5.71
C ARG A 19 6.47 -16.58 -5.40
N PRO A 20 7.48 -17.35 -5.00
CA PRO A 20 8.80 -16.81 -4.64
C PRO A 20 9.45 -16.03 -5.79
N GLU A 21 9.22 -16.44 -7.04
CA GLU A 21 9.73 -15.78 -8.24
C GLU A 21 9.20 -14.35 -8.45
N SER A 22 8.12 -13.98 -7.76
CA SER A 22 7.54 -12.63 -7.81
C SER A 22 8.15 -11.65 -6.81
N ASN A 23 9.12 -12.09 -6.01
CA ASN A 23 9.67 -11.29 -4.89
C ASN A 23 8.58 -10.65 -4.01
N GLY A 24 7.51 -11.40 -3.73
CA GLY A 24 6.37 -10.94 -2.96
C GLY A 24 5.41 -10.00 -3.69
N GLN A 25 5.62 -9.71 -4.98
CA GLN A 25 4.76 -8.80 -5.74
C GLN A 25 3.44 -9.44 -6.21
N ARG A 26 3.34 -10.76 -6.15
CA ARG A 26 2.17 -11.56 -6.51
C ARG A 26 2.03 -12.76 -5.58
N GLY A 27 0.80 -13.17 -5.34
CA GLY A 27 0.48 -14.37 -4.59
C GLY A 27 0.48 -14.18 -3.08
N PHE A 28 0.50 -15.30 -2.37
CA PHE A 28 0.38 -15.36 -0.91
C PHE A 28 1.74 -15.20 -0.22
N THR A 29 1.74 -14.40 0.84
CA THR A 29 2.85 -14.28 1.79
C THR A 29 2.36 -14.73 3.16
N GLU A 30 3.06 -15.69 3.74
CA GLU A 30 2.72 -16.32 5.02
C GLU A 30 2.91 -15.39 6.23
N PHE A 31 2.26 -15.77 7.32
CA PHE A 31 2.31 -15.04 8.59
C PHE A 31 3.75 -14.89 9.11
N GLY A 32 4.07 -13.68 9.57
CA GLY A 32 5.35 -13.40 10.22
C GLY A 32 6.56 -13.41 9.28
N ARG A 33 6.38 -13.27 7.98
CA ARG A 33 7.48 -13.25 7.01
C ARG A 33 7.95 -11.85 6.63
N GLU A 34 7.04 -10.90 6.56
CA GLU A 34 7.40 -9.52 6.20
C GLU A 34 7.90 -8.75 7.43
N HIS A 35 8.95 -7.96 7.22
CA HIS A 35 9.54 -7.07 8.22
C HIS A 35 9.50 -5.63 7.72
N ALA A 36 9.19 -4.67 8.59
CA ALA A 36 9.48 -3.28 8.29
C ALA A 36 11.00 -3.07 8.22
N LYS A 37 11.44 -2.15 7.36
CA LYS A 37 12.86 -1.79 7.24
C LYS A 37 13.40 -1.38 8.62
N ASN A 38 14.53 -1.98 9.02
CA ASN A 38 15.18 -1.78 10.33
C ASN A 38 14.43 -2.37 11.54
N ASN A 39 13.44 -3.21 11.37
CA ASN A 39 12.83 -3.98 12.44
C ASN A 39 13.25 -5.45 12.35
N ALA A 40 13.83 -5.99 13.44
CA ALA A 40 14.21 -7.40 13.52
C ALA A 40 13.01 -8.34 13.79
N GLN A 41 11.89 -7.78 14.28
CA GLN A 41 10.67 -8.55 14.54
C GLN A 41 9.78 -8.53 13.31
N PRO A 42 9.22 -9.68 12.90
CA PRO A 42 8.26 -9.73 11.81
C PRO A 42 6.95 -9.06 12.20
N ASP A 43 6.26 -8.50 11.21
CA ASP A 43 4.90 -8.02 11.37
C ASP A 43 3.92 -9.19 11.54
N LEU A 44 2.93 -9.03 12.40
CA LEU A 44 1.94 -10.07 12.73
C LEU A 44 0.81 -10.11 11.68
N LYS A 45 1.17 -10.39 10.44
CA LYS A 45 0.25 -10.41 9.30
C LYS A 45 0.60 -11.47 8.27
N GLU A 46 -0.40 -11.88 7.51
CA GLU A 46 -0.30 -12.62 6.25
C GLU A 46 -1.07 -11.86 5.17
N PHE A 47 -0.76 -12.05 3.90
CA PHE A 47 -1.47 -11.32 2.85
C PHE A 47 -1.42 -12.00 1.49
N LEU A 48 -2.35 -11.60 0.62
CA LEU A 48 -2.35 -11.94 -0.80
C LEU A 48 -2.21 -10.66 -1.63
N GLN A 49 -1.28 -10.64 -2.58
CA GLN A 49 -1.06 -9.51 -3.48
C GLN A 49 -1.61 -9.77 -4.87
N ILE A 50 -2.40 -8.81 -5.34
CA ILE A 50 -3.01 -8.78 -6.66
C ILE A 50 -2.54 -7.49 -7.35
N GLY A 51 -1.98 -7.63 -8.54
CA GLY A 51 -1.55 -6.49 -9.35
C GLY A 51 -2.38 -6.33 -10.62
N ARG A 52 -1.93 -5.45 -11.51
CA ARG A 52 -2.54 -5.24 -12.82
C ARG A 52 -2.54 -6.54 -13.63
N GLU A 53 -3.66 -6.88 -14.23
CA GLU A 53 -3.74 -7.96 -15.21
C GLU A 53 -3.00 -7.56 -16.49
N GLY A 54 -2.23 -8.50 -17.05
CA GLY A 54 -1.47 -8.25 -18.27
C GLY A 54 -0.23 -7.37 -18.09
N SER A 55 0.29 -7.23 -16.86
CA SER A 55 1.59 -6.60 -16.63
C SER A 55 2.69 -7.29 -17.47
N GLU A 56 3.54 -6.50 -18.13
CA GLU A 56 4.68 -7.01 -18.90
C GLU A 56 5.93 -7.21 -18.02
N SER A 57 5.97 -6.55 -16.86
CA SER A 57 7.12 -6.53 -15.96
C SER A 57 7.03 -7.52 -14.80
N LEU A 58 5.82 -8.02 -14.49
CA LEU A 58 5.57 -8.91 -13.37
C LEU A 58 4.78 -10.16 -13.79
N PRO A 59 4.95 -11.28 -13.07
CA PRO A 59 4.18 -12.50 -13.34
C PRO A 59 2.67 -12.28 -13.28
N PRO A 60 1.87 -13.11 -13.94
CA PRO A 60 0.41 -13.07 -13.82
C PRO A 60 -0.07 -13.20 -12.37
N ASN A 61 -1.23 -12.63 -12.09
CA ASN A 61 -1.87 -12.80 -10.79
C ASN A 61 -2.13 -14.28 -10.47
N VAL A 62 -2.00 -14.61 -9.21
CA VAL A 62 -2.36 -15.92 -8.68
C VAL A 62 -3.73 -15.80 -8.04
N TRP A 63 -4.72 -16.39 -8.67
CA TRP A 63 -6.09 -16.33 -8.19
C TRP A 63 -6.43 -17.57 -7.37
N PRO A 64 -6.88 -17.42 -6.11
CA PRO A 64 -7.45 -18.54 -5.37
C PRO A 64 -8.63 -19.15 -6.10
N SER A 65 -8.69 -20.48 -6.13
CA SER A 65 -9.84 -21.21 -6.64
C SER A 65 -11.01 -21.23 -5.64
N GLU A 66 -10.70 -20.97 -4.36
CA GLU A 66 -11.67 -20.93 -3.26
C GLU A 66 -11.50 -19.65 -2.44
N PRO A 67 -12.59 -18.91 -2.17
CA PRO A 67 -13.95 -19.11 -2.73
C PRO A 67 -14.01 -18.73 -4.21
N GLY A 68 -14.88 -19.36 -4.98
CA GLY A 68 -14.98 -19.19 -6.44
C GLY A 68 -15.18 -17.75 -6.92
N GLU A 69 -15.82 -16.90 -6.11
CA GLU A 69 -16.06 -15.47 -6.42
C GLU A 69 -14.84 -14.57 -6.14
N PHE A 70 -13.73 -15.12 -5.62
CA PHE A 70 -12.59 -14.31 -5.17
C PHE A 70 -12.03 -13.41 -6.30
N ARG A 71 -11.78 -14.01 -7.48
CA ARG A 71 -11.23 -13.26 -8.63
C ARG A 71 -12.17 -12.13 -9.08
N GLU A 72 -13.46 -12.39 -9.16
CA GLU A 72 -14.45 -11.40 -9.60
C GLU A 72 -14.52 -10.24 -8.58
N ALA A 73 -14.65 -10.55 -7.29
CA ALA A 73 -14.80 -9.58 -6.22
C ALA A 73 -13.54 -8.73 -6.04
N ILE A 74 -12.37 -9.35 -5.90
CA ILE A 74 -11.11 -8.65 -5.64
C ILE A 74 -10.59 -7.95 -6.90
N GLY A 75 -10.71 -8.57 -8.07
CA GLY A 75 -10.38 -7.92 -9.35
C GLY A 75 -11.34 -6.75 -9.67
N GLY A 76 -12.61 -6.85 -9.30
CA GLY A 76 -13.57 -5.76 -9.37
C GLY A 76 -13.18 -4.59 -8.46
N LEU A 77 -12.79 -4.88 -7.21
CA LEU A 77 -12.31 -3.89 -6.26
C LEU A 77 -11.03 -3.20 -6.77
N TYR A 78 -10.06 -3.96 -7.29
CA TYR A 78 -8.84 -3.41 -7.91
C TYR A 78 -9.17 -2.33 -8.94
N ARG A 79 -10.02 -2.67 -9.92
CA ARG A 79 -10.41 -1.72 -10.99
C ARG A 79 -11.14 -0.48 -10.48
N GLN A 80 -11.93 -0.62 -9.41
CA GLN A 80 -12.61 0.54 -8.80
C GLN A 80 -11.62 1.46 -8.09
N LEU A 81 -10.72 0.91 -7.29
CA LEU A 81 -9.70 1.69 -6.57
C LEU A 81 -8.74 2.37 -7.53
N GLU A 82 -8.35 1.69 -8.62
CA GLU A 82 -7.54 2.29 -9.68
C GLU A 82 -8.22 3.52 -10.30
N ARG A 83 -9.50 3.43 -10.67
CA ARG A 83 -10.25 4.58 -11.21
C ARG A 83 -10.35 5.74 -10.21
N ILE A 84 -10.58 5.44 -8.92
CA ILE A 84 -10.62 6.46 -7.88
C ILE A 84 -9.24 7.10 -7.71
N GLY A 85 -8.19 6.29 -7.68
CA GLY A 85 -6.81 6.76 -7.57
C GLY A 85 -6.41 7.67 -8.73
N MET A 86 -6.77 7.33 -9.97
CA MET A 86 -6.54 8.19 -11.14
C MET A 86 -7.25 9.54 -11.00
N ALA A 87 -8.50 9.57 -10.53
CA ALA A 87 -9.22 10.82 -10.30
C ALA A 87 -8.56 11.66 -9.18
N LEU A 88 -8.07 11.02 -8.11
CA LEU A 88 -7.34 11.71 -7.03
C LEU A 88 -6.01 12.28 -7.52
N LEU A 89 -5.25 11.53 -8.33
CA LEU A 89 -4.03 12.05 -8.96
C LEU A 89 -4.32 13.24 -9.88
N GLY A 90 -5.46 13.23 -10.59
CA GLY A 90 -5.91 14.39 -11.36
C GLY A 90 -6.13 15.63 -10.49
N ALA A 91 -6.82 15.48 -9.37
CA ALA A 91 -7.00 16.57 -8.40
C ALA A 91 -5.68 17.07 -7.80
N CYS A 92 -4.74 16.13 -7.54
CA CYS A 92 -3.38 16.50 -7.11
C CYS A 92 -2.65 17.31 -8.20
N SER A 93 -2.76 16.91 -9.46
CA SER A 93 -2.18 17.67 -10.59
C SER A 93 -2.69 19.11 -10.62
N GLU A 94 -4.00 19.31 -10.55
CA GLU A 94 -4.62 20.65 -10.52
C GLU A 94 -4.14 21.48 -9.33
N HIS A 95 -4.05 20.88 -8.14
CA HIS A 95 -3.52 21.54 -6.93
C HIS A 95 -2.06 22.01 -7.12
N LEU A 96 -1.28 21.25 -7.88
CA LEU A 96 0.11 21.58 -8.23
C LEU A 96 0.22 22.63 -9.33
N GLY A 97 -0.88 23.00 -9.97
CA GLY A 97 -0.90 23.89 -11.14
C GLY A 97 -0.47 23.23 -12.44
N LEU A 98 -0.57 21.90 -12.51
CA LEU A 98 -0.27 21.08 -13.68
C LEU A 98 -1.56 20.76 -14.47
N GLU A 99 -1.41 20.26 -15.69
CA GLU A 99 -2.53 19.68 -16.43
C GLU A 99 -3.18 18.54 -15.64
N THR A 100 -4.51 18.45 -15.63
CA THR A 100 -5.27 17.46 -14.83
C THR A 100 -4.80 16.01 -15.04
N ASP A 101 -4.33 15.67 -16.23
CA ASP A 101 -3.87 14.34 -16.59
C ASP A 101 -2.36 14.09 -16.35
N HIS A 102 -1.63 15.06 -15.79
CA HIS A 102 -0.16 14.96 -15.62
C HIS A 102 0.22 13.76 -14.72
N LEU A 103 -0.19 13.74 -13.46
CA LEU A 103 0.10 12.61 -12.55
C LEU A 103 -0.62 11.32 -12.97
N PRO A 104 -1.88 11.33 -13.44
CA PRO A 104 -2.51 10.14 -14.01
C PRO A 104 -1.68 9.47 -15.10
N ARG A 105 -1.13 10.21 -16.08
CA ARG A 105 -0.26 9.63 -17.13
C ARG A 105 0.97 8.92 -16.57
N LEU A 106 1.55 9.41 -15.49
CA LEU A 106 2.69 8.77 -14.84
C LEU A 106 2.33 7.43 -14.19
N ALA A 107 1.07 7.23 -13.82
CA ALA A 107 0.56 6.02 -13.17
C ALA A 107 -0.16 5.07 -14.16
N GLU A 108 -0.44 5.51 -15.39
CA GLU A 108 -1.13 4.71 -16.39
C GLU A 108 -0.30 3.48 -16.77
N GLY A 109 -0.90 2.30 -16.73
CA GLY A 109 -0.20 1.06 -17.05
C GLY A 109 0.79 0.57 -15.97
N SER A 110 0.91 1.27 -14.84
CA SER A 110 1.85 0.92 -13.77
C SER A 110 1.53 -0.41 -13.08
N ASP A 111 2.49 -0.93 -12.33
CA ASP A 111 2.37 -2.13 -11.51
C ASP A 111 1.77 -1.85 -10.12
N SER A 112 0.68 -1.08 -10.08
CA SER A 112 -0.07 -0.86 -8.84
C SER A 112 -0.57 -2.16 -8.22
N ILE A 113 -0.69 -2.22 -6.89
CA ILE A 113 -0.95 -3.45 -6.14
C ILE A 113 -2.12 -3.24 -5.18
N LEU A 114 -3.07 -4.18 -5.20
CA LEU A 114 -4.05 -4.37 -4.13
C LEU A 114 -3.53 -5.48 -3.21
N ARG A 115 -3.28 -5.14 -1.95
CA ARG A 115 -2.86 -6.10 -0.93
C ARG A 115 -4.05 -6.45 -0.04
N VAL A 116 -4.46 -7.71 -0.04
CA VAL A 116 -5.49 -8.23 0.87
C VAL A 116 -4.77 -8.75 2.10
N ILE A 117 -4.90 -8.06 3.24
CA ILE A 117 -4.14 -8.34 4.46
C ILE A 117 -5.07 -8.95 5.51
N HIS A 118 -4.60 -10.03 6.14
CA HIS A 118 -5.17 -10.60 7.34
C HIS A 118 -4.19 -10.48 8.51
N TYR A 119 -4.71 -9.97 9.61
CA TYR A 119 -4.06 -9.96 10.91
C TYR A 119 -4.81 -10.96 11.79
N PRO A 120 -4.30 -12.17 11.98
CA PRO A 120 -4.96 -13.19 12.78
C PRO A 120 -5.02 -12.80 14.28
N PRO A 121 -5.79 -13.54 15.10
CA PRO A 121 -5.67 -13.46 16.55
C PRO A 121 -4.23 -13.68 17.01
N ILE A 122 -3.81 -12.96 18.03
CA ILE A 122 -2.46 -13.03 18.60
C ILE A 122 -2.53 -13.90 19.86
N GLU A 123 -1.90 -15.07 19.82
CA GLU A 123 -1.93 -16.02 20.97
C GLU A 123 -1.02 -15.58 22.11
N GLN A 124 0.09 -14.90 21.81
CA GLN A 124 1.02 -14.33 22.78
C GLN A 124 1.55 -13.00 22.26
N SER A 125 1.44 -11.93 23.05
CA SER A 125 2.15 -10.70 22.71
C SER A 125 3.63 -10.89 23.02
N ALA A 126 4.46 -11.08 22.00
CA ALA A 126 5.83 -10.64 22.14
C ALA A 126 5.77 -9.11 22.30
N ASP A 127 6.27 -8.56 23.41
CA ASP A 127 6.16 -7.14 23.78
C ASP A 127 6.65 -6.15 22.73
N SER A 128 7.27 -6.62 21.65
CA SER A 128 7.86 -5.82 20.57
C SER A 128 7.26 -6.05 19.18
N ALA A 129 6.43 -7.07 18.96
CA ALA A 129 5.85 -7.36 17.66
C ALA A 129 4.52 -6.63 17.46
N ALA A 130 4.37 -5.86 16.38
CA ALA A 130 3.17 -5.14 16.02
C ALA A 130 2.45 -5.80 14.83
N ARG A 131 1.17 -5.51 14.65
CA ARG A 131 0.43 -5.90 13.44
C ARG A 131 1.07 -5.37 12.16
N ALA A 132 1.49 -4.09 12.18
CA ALA A 132 2.40 -3.53 11.20
C ALA A 132 3.25 -2.46 11.88
N SER A 133 4.56 -2.63 11.82
CA SER A 133 5.53 -1.69 12.39
C SER A 133 5.48 -0.35 11.67
N ALA A 134 5.95 0.72 12.33
CA ALA A 134 5.97 2.06 11.77
C ALA A 134 6.77 2.10 10.45
N HIS A 135 6.15 2.61 9.40
CA HIS A 135 6.74 2.73 8.05
C HIS A 135 6.05 3.82 7.24
N GLN A 136 6.64 4.14 6.12
CA GLN A 136 6.07 4.96 5.05
C GLN A 136 5.89 4.09 3.82
N ASP A 137 4.83 4.33 3.06
CA ASP A 137 4.61 3.67 1.78
C ASP A 137 5.48 4.29 0.69
N ILE A 138 5.89 3.49 -0.29
CA ILE A 138 6.90 3.89 -1.29
C ILE A 138 6.27 4.57 -2.52
N ASN A 139 5.04 4.23 -2.86
CA ASN A 139 4.30 4.60 -4.07
C ASN A 139 3.90 6.10 -4.15
N PHE A 140 2.98 6.47 -5.05
CA PHE A 140 2.43 7.82 -5.14
C PHE A 140 1.40 8.08 -4.06
N ILE A 141 0.33 7.29 -4.06
CA ILE A 141 -0.75 7.37 -3.07
C ILE A 141 -1.23 5.98 -2.69
N THR A 142 -1.60 5.81 -1.44
CA THR A 142 -2.25 4.60 -0.95
C THR A 142 -3.72 4.89 -0.67
N LEU A 143 -4.60 4.06 -1.24
CA LEU A 143 -6.04 4.11 -0.97
C LEU A 143 -6.40 2.96 -0.06
N LEU A 144 -6.88 3.27 1.14
CA LEU A 144 -7.28 2.26 2.11
C LEU A 144 -8.79 2.31 2.32
N ILE A 145 -9.48 1.24 1.96
CA ILE A 145 -10.88 1.04 2.33
C ILE A 145 -10.99 0.74 3.82
N GLN A 146 -12.15 0.98 4.41
CA GLN A 146 -12.40 0.70 5.81
C GLN A 146 -11.95 -0.72 6.17
N ALA A 147 -11.04 -0.84 7.13
CA ALA A 147 -10.68 -2.12 7.73
C ALA A 147 -11.79 -2.63 8.66
N THR A 148 -11.80 -3.95 8.94
CA THR A 148 -12.81 -4.55 9.83
C THR A 148 -12.67 -4.17 11.29
N GLU A 149 -11.48 -3.69 11.69
CA GLU A 149 -11.14 -3.27 13.05
C GLU A 149 -10.20 -2.06 13.00
N GLY A 150 -10.18 -1.27 14.07
CA GLY A 150 -9.27 -0.14 14.24
C GLY A 150 -7.78 -0.52 14.33
N GLY A 151 -6.98 0.38 14.84
CA GLY A 151 -5.54 0.20 15.11
C GLY A 151 -4.62 0.90 14.12
N LEU A 152 -5.11 1.52 13.05
CA LEU A 152 -4.29 2.40 12.22
C LEU A 152 -3.99 3.69 12.97
N GLU A 153 -2.72 4.06 13.03
CA GLU A 153 -2.24 5.31 13.59
C GLU A 153 -1.30 6.00 12.60
N LEU A 154 -1.43 7.32 12.48
CA LEU A 154 -0.54 8.18 11.72
C LEU A 154 0.31 9.02 12.67
N GLN A 155 1.58 9.27 12.31
CA GLN A 155 2.42 10.17 13.05
C GLN A 155 2.20 11.62 12.61
N ALA A 156 1.72 12.45 13.53
CA ALA A 156 1.56 13.88 13.31
C ALA A 156 2.93 14.59 13.22
N PRO A 157 3.00 15.82 12.66
CA PRO A 157 4.26 16.56 12.51
C PRO A 157 5.02 16.85 13.81
N ASP A 158 4.32 16.89 14.95
CA ASP A 158 4.88 17.02 16.31
C ASP A 158 5.45 15.73 16.88
N GLY A 159 5.27 14.60 16.17
CA GLY A 159 5.72 13.28 16.54
C GLY A 159 4.68 12.41 17.26
N ASP A 160 3.54 12.96 17.61
CA ASP A 160 2.46 12.24 18.27
C ASP A 160 1.75 11.26 17.32
N TRP A 161 1.30 10.13 17.86
CA TRP A 161 0.52 9.14 17.13
C TRP A 161 -0.98 9.40 17.26
N VAL A 162 -1.64 9.56 16.12
CA VAL A 162 -3.08 9.84 16.03
C VAL A 162 -3.80 8.63 15.45
N ALA A 163 -4.76 8.08 16.21
CA ALA A 163 -5.59 6.99 15.73
C ALA A 163 -6.52 7.47 14.60
N ILE A 164 -6.56 6.70 13.51
CA ILE A 164 -7.38 6.99 12.33
C ILE A 164 -8.48 5.95 12.20
N GLU A 165 -9.71 6.42 12.20
CA GLU A 165 -10.89 5.59 11.99
C GLU A 165 -11.63 6.03 10.73
N ALA A 166 -11.68 5.16 9.73
CA ALA A 166 -12.55 5.37 8.58
C ALA A 166 -14.00 5.05 8.97
N LYS A 167 -14.92 5.95 8.63
CA LYS A 167 -16.36 5.68 8.72
C LYS A 167 -16.81 4.84 7.51
N PRO A 168 -17.98 4.17 7.59
CA PRO A 168 -18.55 3.49 6.43
C PRO A 168 -18.61 4.40 5.20
N ASN A 169 -18.28 3.87 4.04
CA ASN A 169 -18.21 4.59 2.76
C ASN A 169 -17.14 5.71 2.68
N GLN A 170 -16.11 5.66 3.51
CA GLN A 170 -14.94 6.52 3.42
C GLN A 170 -13.72 5.73 2.95
N LEU A 171 -12.85 6.41 2.22
CA LEU A 171 -11.49 5.98 1.94
C LEU A 171 -10.52 6.84 2.76
N ILE A 172 -9.50 6.20 3.32
CA ILE A 172 -8.31 6.90 3.79
C ILE A 172 -7.37 6.98 2.58
N VAL A 173 -6.85 8.16 2.31
CA VAL A 173 -5.87 8.38 1.24
C VAL A 173 -4.62 8.97 1.86
N ASP A 174 -3.50 8.32 1.61
CA ASP A 174 -2.19 8.75 2.08
C ASP A 174 -1.26 9.07 0.91
N SER A 175 -0.51 10.15 1.00
CA SER A 175 0.58 10.46 0.06
C SER A 175 1.87 9.79 0.54
N CYS A 176 2.66 9.28 -0.41
CA CYS A 176 3.74 8.36 -0.14
C CYS A 176 5.09 8.89 -0.64
N ASP A 177 6.16 8.11 -0.47
CA ASP A 177 7.54 8.57 -0.69
C ASP A 177 7.83 9.06 -2.11
N MET A 178 7.33 8.37 -3.15
CA MET A 178 7.54 8.82 -4.53
C MET A 178 6.81 10.13 -4.85
N MET A 179 5.62 10.34 -4.25
CA MET A 179 4.90 11.60 -4.36
C MET A 179 5.65 12.71 -3.64
N ALA A 180 6.18 12.44 -2.44
CA ALA A 180 7.00 13.39 -1.69
C ALA A 180 8.26 13.77 -2.47
N ASN A 181 8.93 12.79 -3.10
CA ASN A 181 10.11 13.05 -3.94
C ASN A 181 9.76 13.96 -5.13
N LEU A 182 8.75 13.59 -5.92
CA LEU A 182 8.34 14.32 -7.11
C LEU A 182 7.89 15.77 -6.79
N THR A 183 7.27 15.97 -5.63
CA THR A 183 6.71 17.26 -5.21
C THR A 183 7.61 18.04 -4.25
N ASN A 184 8.89 17.65 -4.14
CA ASN A 184 9.87 18.28 -3.22
C ASN A 184 9.35 18.40 -1.78
N GLY A 185 8.60 17.40 -1.31
CA GLY A 185 8.02 17.38 0.04
C GLY A 185 6.73 18.18 0.21
N LEU A 186 6.20 18.81 -0.83
CA LEU A 186 4.92 19.53 -0.77
C LEU A 186 3.77 18.61 -0.38
N PHE A 187 3.69 17.42 -0.99
CA PHE A 187 2.93 16.28 -0.47
C PHE A 187 3.89 15.45 0.40
N ARG A 188 3.61 15.36 1.69
CA ARG A 188 4.47 14.63 2.63
C ARG A 188 4.12 13.16 2.65
N SER A 189 5.14 12.31 2.72
CA SER A 189 4.94 10.90 3.04
C SER A 189 4.69 10.75 4.53
N THR A 190 3.60 10.07 4.89
CA THR A 190 3.15 9.98 6.29
C THR A 190 3.62 8.67 6.92
N MET A 191 4.33 8.78 8.06
CA MET A 191 4.67 7.63 8.89
C MET A 191 3.39 7.06 9.51
N HIS A 192 3.17 5.75 9.35
CA HIS A 192 2.00 5.09 9.91
C HIS A 192 2.32 3.69 10.43
N ARG A 193 1.44 3.16 11.31
CA ARG A 193 1.55 1.83 11.89
C ARG A 193 0.19 1.20 12.16
N VAL A 194 0.17 -0.11 12.41
CA VAL A 194 -1.03 -0.80 12.90
C VAL A 194 -0.69 -1.43 14.25
N VAL A 195 -1.28 -0.87 15.30
CA VAL A 195 -1.06 -1.35 16.67
C VAL A 195 -1.88 -2.61 16.99
N ASN A 196 -1.41 -3.36 17.98
CA ASN A 196 -2.14 -4.51 18.48
C ASN A 196 -3.40 -4.05 19.23
N PRO A 197 -4.56 -4.73 19.04
CA PRO A 197 -5.77 -4.38 19.76
C PRO A 197 -5.66 -4.76 21.25
N PRO A 198 -6.44 -4.11 22.13
CA PRO A 198 -6.54 -4.52 23.53
C PRO A 198 -7.02 -5.97 23.69
N ASP A 199 -7.96 -6.40 22.85
CA ASP A 199 -8.42 -7.78 22.76
C ASP A 199 -7.61 -8.51 21.66
N LEU A 200 -6.61 -9.28 22.05
CA LEU A 200 -5.70 -10.01 21.15
C LEU A 200 -6.42 -11.12 20.35
N ALA A 201 -7.59 -11.60 20.80
CA ALA A 201 -8.39 -12.59 20.07
C ALA A 201 -9.06 -12.01 18.80
N ARG A 202 -9.06 -10.68 18.62
CA ARG A 202 -9.66 -10.05 17.46
C ARG A 202 -8.77 -10.15 16.23
N ARG A 203 -9.34 -10.68 15.15
CA ARG A 203 -8.73 -10.60 13.82
C ARG A 203 -9.06 -9.27 13.14
N ARG A 204 -8.24 -8.87 12.18
CA ARG A 204 -8.47 -7.68 11.35
C ARG A 204 -8.20 -8.00 9.88
N LEU A 205 -9.02 -7.48 8.99
CA LEU A 205 -8.78 -7.47 7.54
C LEU A 205 -8.58 -6.02 7.08
N SER A 206 -7.66 -5.83 6.15
CA SER A 206 -7.34 -4.53 5.56
C SER A 206 -6.98 -4.71 4.09
N MET A 207 -7.32 -3.74 3.25
CA MET A 207 -7.09 -3.84 1.81
C MET A 207 -6.56 -2.51 1.25
N PRO A 208 -5.27 -2.18 1.50
CA PRO A 208 -4.62 -1.05 0.87
C PRO A 208 -4.40 -1.30 -0.63
N PHE A 209 -4.62 -0.26 -1.43
CA PHE A 209 -4.26 -0.19 -2.83
C PHE A 209 -3.10 0.78 -3.01
N PHE A 210 -1.94 0.25 -3.34
CA PHE A 210 -0.71 1.00 -3.57
C PHE A 210 -0.64 1.44 -5.03
N MET A 211 -0.87 2.72 -5.28
CA MET A 211 -0.85 3.28 -6.63
C MET A 211 0.54 3.76 -6.96
N HIS A 212 1.21 3.03 -7.82
CA HIS A 212 2.57 3.32 -8.27
C HIS A 212 2.58 4.18 -9.55
N PRO A 213 3.63 4.97 -9.77
CA PRO A 213 3.98 5.40 -11.12
C PRO A 213 4.56 4.22 -11.92
N THR A 214 4.72 4.39 -13.24
CA THR A 214 5.50 3.44 -14.06
C THR A 214 6.97 3.47 -13.63
N LYS A 215 7.69 2.37 -13.77
CA LYS A 215 9.10 2.24 -13.34
C LYS A 215 10.04 3.28 -13.99
N ASP A 216 9.72 3.72 -15.20
CA ASP A 216 10.54 4.66 -15.96
C ASP A 216 10.15 6.13 -15.68
N THR A 217 9.16 6.38 -14.82
CA THR A 217 8.77 7.73 -14.41
C THR A 217 9.95 8.44 -13.75
N ASP A 218 10.32 9.61 -14.27
CA ASP A 218 11.29 10.50 -13.65
C ASP A 218 10.67 11.16 -12.41
N LEU A 219 11.26 10.93 -11.24
CA LEU A 219 10.85 11.50 -9.96
C LEU A 219 11.65 12.76 -9.58
N THR A 220 12.42 13.33 -10.51
CA THR A 220 13.10 14.62 -10.28
C THR A 220 12.09 15.65 -9.77
N PRO A 221 12.38 16.35 -8.66
CA PRO A 221 11.48 17.34 -8.09
C PRO A 221 11.00 18.37 -9.12
N LEU A 222 9.71 18.58 -9.18
CA LEU A 222 9.07 19.51 -10.11
C LEU A 222 9.51 20.96 -9.79
N PRO A 223 9.94 21.77 -10.79
CA PRO A 223 10.39 23.15 -10.54
C PRO A 223 9.36 24.00 -9.77
N ALA A 224 8.07 23.91 -10.14
CA ALA A 224 7.01 24.63 -9.45
C ALA A 224 6.83 24.19 -7.99
N CYS A 225 7.17 22.95 -7.64
CA CYS A 225 7.15 22.47 -6.26
C CYS A 225 8.38 22.93 -5.48
N ILE A 226 9.56 22.97 -6.12
CA ILE A 226 10.78 23.51 -5.53
C ILE A 226 10.56 24.97 -5.11
N GLU A 227 9.97 25.80 -6.01
CA GLU A 227 9.66 27.21 -5.72
C GLU A 227 8.68 27.39 -4.55
N ARG A 228 7.76 26.43 -4.36
CA ARG A 228 6.73 26.46 -3.29
C ARG A 228 7.21 25.85 -1.97
N THR A 229 8.41 25.30 -1.91
CA THR A 229 9.00 24.66 -0.72
C THR A 229 10.26 25.40 -0.28
N SER A 230 11.43 24.77 -0.38
CA SER A 230 12.71 25.31 0.10
C SER A 230 13.40 26.25 -0.89
N GLY A 231 12.99 26.28 -2.15
CA GLY A 231 13.69 26.94 -3.25
C GLY A 231 14.88 26.15 -3.81
N GLU A 232 15.16 24.99 -3.21
CA GLU A 232 16.21 24.04 -3.63
C GLU A 232 15.61 22.64 -3.78
N ALA A 233 16.24 21.77 -4.57
CA ALA A 233 15.81 20.38 -4.72
C ALA A 233 16.29 19.57 -3.51
N ASP A 234 15.37 19.24 -2.60
CA ASP A 234 15.65 18.47 -1.38
C ASP A 234 15.70 16.96 -1.61
N PHE A 235 15.25 16.49 -2.77
CA PHE A 235 15.13 15.08 -3.11
C PHE A 235 15.94 14.72 -4.37
N PRO A 236 16.35 13.44 -4.49
CA PRO A 236 17.18 13.01 -5.61
C PRO A 236 16.40 12.92 -6.93
N SER A 237 17.15 13.07 -8.03
CA SER A 237 16.67 12.84 -9.40
C SER A 237 16.83 11.37 -9.78
N TRP A 238 15.86 10.55 -9.44
CA TRP A 238 15.81 9.11 -9.73
C TRP A 238 14.57 8.77 -10.54
N THR A 239 14.62 7.69 -11.30
CA THR A 239 13.41 7.05 -11.80
C THR A 239 12.70 6.29 -10.66
N ALA A 240 11.41 6.01 -10.83
CA ALA A 240 10.65 5.21 -9.85
C ALA A 240 11.25 3.81 -9.67
N GLY A 241 11.79 3.21 -10.74
CA GLY A 241 12.50 1.93 -10.68
C GLY A 241 13.78 2.00 -9.86
N GLU A 242 14.60 3.05 -10.04
CA GLU A 242 15.80 3.29 -9.23
C GLU A 242 15.45 3.55 -7.77
N PHE A 243 14.36 4.27 -7.51
CA PHE A 243 13.85 4.53 -6.16
C PHE A 243 13.50 3.23 -5.44
N LEU A 244 12.76 2.34 -6.12
CA LEU A 244 12.41 1.01 -5.59
C LEU A 244 13.65 0.14 -5.32
N ALA A 245 14.65 0.16 -6.20
CA ALA A 245 15.86 -0.66 -6.06
C ALA A 245 16.75 -0.26 -4.85
N LYS A 246 16.57 0.94 -4.30
CA LYS A 246 17.32 1.47 -3.15
C LYS A 246 16.60 1.28 -1.80
N ARG A 247 15.37 0.77 -1.81
CA ARG A 247 14.56 0.53 -0.61
C ARG A 247 14.61 -0.93 -0.17
#